data_2bda35c6d70567fbb90ead8aa2d90dc3
#
_entry.id   2bda35c6d70567fbb90ead8aa2d90dc3
#
_cell.length_a   1.000
_cell.length_b   1.000
_cell.length_c   1.000
_cell.angle_alpha   90.00
_cell.angle_beta   90.00
_cell.angle_gamma   90.00
#
_symmetry.space_group_name_H-M   'P 1'
#
loop_
_entity.id
_entity.type
_entity.pdbx_description
1 polymer ?
#
loop_
_entity_poly.entity_id
_entity_poly.type
_entity_poly.pdbx_seq_one_letter_code
_entity_poly.pdbx_strand_id
1 'polypeptide(L)'
;MKRRLILSAIVFLAGWAAALAQLHFWALKAESRPSENPTPADIAVVLGNSVNRKGAPNPCLRSRVEAGAALYRQGLAGGLLMSGGTDGDGSNEAEAMRDMAVSMGVPADKIRIEPRSESTYENIAFSAPLLHDAEQIILVSDAFHLARAEWLAKRHWPDKTVRLHASGSCGDSTPNYLRKLSREILAWLKTAALHR
;
A
#
# COMPACT_ATOMS: atom_id res chain seq x y z
N MET A 1 22.40 36.43 -12.20
CA MET A 1 21.11 35.83 -11.80
C MET A 1 20.67 34.65 -12.69
N LYS A 2 20.52 34.81 -14.01
CA LYS A 2 20.02 33.73 -14.92
C LYS A 2 20.78 32.41 -14.82
N ARG A 3 22.14 32.42 -14.81
CA ARG A 3 22.95 31.20 -14.70
C ARG A 3 22.70 30.41 -13.39
N ARG A 4 22.53 31.09 -12.25
CA ARG A 4 22.25 30.43 -10.96
C ARG A 4 20.85 29.79 -10.95
N LEU A 5 19.84 30.44 -11.53
CA LEU A 5 18.49 29.92 -11.67
C LEU A 5 18.47 28.67 -12.56
N ILE A 6 19.18 28.69 -13.69
CA ILE A 6 19.30 27.55 -14.60
C ILE A 6 19.96 26.36 -13.86
N LEU A 7 21.06 26.59 -13.15
CA LEU A 7 21.77 25.55 -12.42
C LEU A 7 20.88 24.94 -11.32
N SER A 8 20.16 25.78 -10.55
CA SER A 8 19.22 25.31 -9.54
C SER A 8 18.09 24.47 -10.13
N ALA A 9 17.57 24.86 -11.29
CA ALA A 9 16.53 24.09 -11.99
C ALA A 9 17.07 22.72 -12.46
N ILE A 10 18.30 22.68 -13.01
CA ILE A 10 18.94 21.44 -13.44
C ILE A 10 19.15 20.51 -12.24
N VAL A 11 19.66 21.00 -11.11
CA VAL A 11 19.87 20.22 -9.89
C VAL A 11 18.56 19.67 -9.36
N PHE A 12 17.49 20.49 -9.34
CA PHE A 12 16.17 20.06 -8.92
C PHE A 12 15.61 18.95 -9.84
N LEU A 13 15.68 19.13 -11.15
CA LEU A 13 15.21 18.13 -12.12
C LEU A 13 16.00 16.82 -12.03
N ALA A 14 17.31 16.89 -11.86
CA ALA A 14 18.16 15.72 -11.67
C ALA A 14 17.81 14.97 -10.37
N GLY A 15 17.62 15.69 -9.27
CA GLY A 15 17.18 15.10 -7.99
C GLY A 15 15.81 14.45 -8.08
N TRP A 16 14.86 15.10 -8.79
CA TRP A 16 13.54 14.53 -9.00
C TRP A 16 13.58 13.26 -9.85
N ALA A 17 14.36 13.26 -10.95
CA ALA A 17 14.55 12.08 -11.79
C ALA A 17 15.21 10.92 -11.03
N ALA A 18 16.21 11.20 -10.19
CA ALA A 18 16.84 10.21 -9.33
C ALA A 18 15.83 9.60 -8.32
N ALA A 19 14.98 10.42 -7.70
CA ALA A 19 13.95 9.94 -6.78
C ALA A 19 12.91 9.05 -7.49
N LEU A 20 12.48 9.42 -8.70
CA LEU A 20 11.59 8.59 -9.52
C LEU A 20 12.23 7.25 -9.86
N ALA A 21 13.50 7.24 -10.30
CA ALA A 21 14.25 6.03 -10.60
C ALA A 21 14.41 5.14 -9.36
N GLN A 22 14.68 5.72 -8.20
CA GLN A 22 14.79 4.99 -6.94
C GLN A 22 13.47 4.33 -6.53
N LEU A 23 12.34 5.04 -6.61
CA LEU A 23 11.02 4.48 -6.32
C LEU A 23 10.65 3.37 -7.31
N HIS A 24 10.95 3.57 -8.58
CA HIS A 24 10.72 2.53 -9.60
C HIS A 24 11.57 1.28 -9.32
N PHE A 25 12.83 1.44 -8.96
CA PHE A 25 13.71 0.33 -8.57
C PHE A 25 13.16 -0.43 -7.35
N TRP A 26 12.68 0.27 -6.32
CA TRP A 26 12.05 -0.37 -5.16
C TRP A 26 10.77 -1.12 -5.54
N ALA A 27 9.96 -0.57 -6.46
CA ALA A 27 8.79 -1.24 -6.97
C ALA A 27 9.15 -2.55 -7.68
N LEU A 28 10.11 -2.53 -8.60
CA LEU A 28 10.61 -3.73 -9.28
C LEU A 28 11.13 -4.77 -8.28
N LYS A 29 11.87 -4.34 -7.25
CA LYS A 29 12.35 -5.22 -6.20
C LYS A 29 11.23 -5.82 -5.37
N ALA A 30 10.14 -5.11 -5.12
CA ALA A 30 8.97 -5.60 -4.41
C ALA A 30 8.19 -6.63 -5.23
N GLU A 31 8.06 -6.42 -6.55
CA GLU A 31 7.42 -7.34 -7.48
C GLU A 31 8.23 -8.64 -7.69
N SER A 32 9.57 -8.54 -7.68
CA SER A 32 10.47 -9.67 -7.96
C SER A 32 10.80 -10.54 -6.76
N ARG A 33 10.16 -10.36 -5.61
CA ARG A 33 10.34 -11.19 -4.41
C ARG A 33 9.36 -12.38 -4.37
N PRO A 34 9.58 -13.47 -5.12
CA PRO A 34 8.90 -14.72 -4.82
C PRO A 34 9.49 -15.25 -3.51
N SER A 35 8.65 -15.59 -2.58
CA SER A 35 9.08 -16.38 -1.44
C SER A 35 9.32 -17.83 -1.91
N GLU A 36 10.56 -18.29 -1.96
CA GLU A 36 10.89 -19.67 -2.36
C GLU A 36 10.30 -20.74 -1.43
N ASN A 37 9.89 -20.36 -0.21
CA ASN A 37 9.06 -21.13 0.71
C ASN A 37 8.29 -20.17 1.61
N PRO A 38 7.09 -19.75 1.24
CA PRO A 38 6.33 -18.78 2.01
C PRO A 38 5.84 -19.42 3.32
N THR A 39 6.51 -19.13 4.42
CA THR A 39 5.94 -19.41 5.74
C THR A 39 4.59 -18.72 5.84
N PRO A 40 3.50 -19.39 6.21
CA PRO A 40 2.21 -18.72 6.40
C PRO A 40 2.34 -17.54 7.37
N ALA A 41 1.63 -16.46 7.09
CA ALA A 41 1.48 -15.34 8.00
C ALA A 41 0.18 -15.47 8.78
N ASP A 42 0.11 -14.87 9.96
CA ASP A 42 -1.11 -14.84 10.76
C ASP A 42 -2.20 -14.04 10.04
N ILE A 43 -1.80 -12.94 9.41
CA ILE A 43 -2.73 -12.03 8.74
C ILE A 43 -2.07 -11.29 7.56
N ALA A 44 -2.84 -11.01 6.52
CA ALA A 44 -2.45 -10.08 5.48
C ALA A 44 -3.19 -8.74 5.68
N VAL A 45 -2.43 -7.64 5.80
CA VAL A 45 -2.96 -6.27 5.90
C VAL A 45 -3.01 -5.68 4.49
N VAL A 46 -4.21 -5.41 4.00
CA VAL A 46 -4.47 -4.84 2.67
C VAL A 46 -4.76 -3.36 2.82
N LEU A 47 -3.90 -2.51 2.26
CA LEU A 47 -4.06 -1.06 2.35
C LEU A 47 -5.04 -0.54 1.30
N GLY A 48 -5.91 0.37 1.71
CA GLY A 48 -6.90 1.02 0.89
C GLY A 48 -6.32 1.94 -0.20
N ASN A 49 -7.16 2.27 -1.15
CA ASN A 49 -6.89 3.20 -2.24
C ASN A 49 -8.20 3.51 -2.93
N SER A 50 -8.78 4.62 -2.71
CA SER A 50 -10.11 5.09 -3.17
C SER A 50 -11.00 4.03 -3.83
N VAL A 51 -12.24 3.89 -3.35
CA VAL A 51 -13.20 2.90 -3.88
C VAL A 51 -13.50 3.16 -5.35
N ASN A 52 -13.72 4.43 -5.69
CA ASN A 52 -14.01 4.87 -7.04
C ASN A 52 -12.91 5.77 -7.60
N ARG A 53 -12.73 5.72 -8.91
CA ARG A 53 -11.80 6.56 -9.66
C ARG A 53 -12.49 7.07 -10.92
N LYS A 54 -12.66 8.40 -11.05
CA LYS A 54 -13.35 9.02 -12.18
C LYS A 54 -14.77 8.48 -12.38
N GLY A 55 -15.51 8.25 -11.29
CA GLY A 55 -16.89 7.75 -11.35
C GLY A 55 -17.04 6.25 -11.67
N ALA A 56 -15.96 5.48 -11.68
CA ALA A 56 -15.96 4.02 -11.90
C ALA A 56 -15.18 3.29 -10.80
N PRO A 57 -15.46 2.00 -10.56
CA PRO A 57 -14.70 1.19 -9.60
C PRO A 57 -13.19 1.25 -9.86
N ASN A 58 -12.42 1.42 -8.78
CA ASN A 58 -10.97 1.56 -8.89
C ASN A 58 -10.27 0.20 -9.11
N PRO A 59 -9.66 -0.06 -10.27
CA PRO A 59 -9.03 -1.34 -10.54
C PRO A 59 -7.81 -1.61 -9.64
N CYS A 60 -7.15 -0.55 -9.12
CA CYS A 60 -6.02 -0.73 -8.23
C CYS A 60 -6.46 -1.17 -6.83
N LEU A 61 -7.59 -0.68 -6.31
CA LEU A 61 -8.16 -1.19 -5.07
C LEU A 61 -8.52 -2.68 -5.22
N ARG A 62 -9.21 -3.01 -6.30
CA ARG A 62 -9.58 -4.39 -6.63
C ARG A 62 -8.34 -5.30 -6.72
N SER A 63 -7.27 -4.88 -7.39
CA SER A 63 -6.03 -5.66 -7.50
C SER A 63 -5.40 -5.96 -6.14
N ARG A 64 -5.44 -5.02 -5.18
CA ARG A 64 -4.97 -5.24 -3.82
C ARG A 64 -5.81 -6.28 -3.09
N VAL A 65 -7.14 -6.20 -3.22
CA VAL A 65 -8.04 -7.20 -2.61
C VAL A 65 -7.84 -8.58 -3.22
N GLU A 66 -7.69 -8.66 -4.55
CA GLU A 66 -7.40 -9.91 -5.26
C GLU A 66 -6.11 -10.58 -4.75
N ALA A 67 -5.05 -9.77 -4.53
CA ALA A 67 -3.79 -10.24 -3.96
C ALA A 67 -3.98 -10.77 -2.53
N GLY A 68 -4.67 -10.03 -1.66
CA GLY A 68 -4.97 -10.47 -0.30
C GLY A 68 -5.82 -11.75 -0.26
N ALA A 69 -6.87 -11.81 -1.07
CA ALA A 69 -7.74 -12.98 -1.16
C ALA A 69 -6.98 -14.21 -1.72
N ALA A 70 -6.05 -14.00 -2.64
CA ALA A 70 -5.18 -15.07 -3.16
C ALA A 70 -4.27 -15.63 -2.06
N LEU A 71 -3.64 -14.77 -1.24
CA LEU A 71 -2.83 -15.18 -0.10
C LEU A 71 -3.64 -16.03 0.89
N TYR A 72 -4.86 -15.63 1.21
CA TYR A 72 -5.74 -16.39 2.09
C TYR A 72 -6.08 -17.77 1.48
N ARG A 73 -6.54 -17.81 0.23
CA ARG A 73 -6.93 -19.08 -0.43
C ARG A 73 -5.77 -20.05 -0.62
N GLN A 74 -4.54 -19.56 -0.72
CA GLN A 74 -3.32 -20.38 -0.80
C GLN A 74 -2.83 -20.84 0.57
N GLY A 75 -3.50 -20.47 1.68
CA GLY A 75 -3.07 -20.76 3.03
C GLY A 75 -1.82 -19.99 3.47
N LEU A 76 -1.46 -18.92 2.76
CA LEU A 76 -0.31 -18.06 3.06
C LEU A 76 -0.62 -16.94 4.06
N ALA A 77 -1.90 -16.69 4.32
CA ALA A 77 -2.40 -15.81 5.37
C ALA A 77 -3.59 -16.46 6.08
N GLY A 78 -3.60 -16.44 7.42
CA GLY A 78 -4.68 -17.02 8.23
C GLY A 78 -5.96 -16.16 8.25
N GLY A 79 -5.85 -14.87 7.89
CA GLY A 79 -6.94 -13.92 7.78
C GLY A 79 -6.52 -12.66 7.03
N LEU A 80 -7.46 -11.72 6.89
CA LEU A 80 -7.23 -10.43 6.23
C LEU A 80 -7.59 -9.28 7.18
N LEU A 81 -6.84 -8.18 7.10
CA LEU A 81 -7.21 -6.88 7.67
C LEU A 81 -7.28 -5.87 6.53
N MET A 82 -8.48 -5.34 6.28
CA MET A 82 -8.71 -4.28 5.30
C MET A 82 -8.64 -2.94 6.00
N SER A 83 -7.68 -2.08 5.61
CA SER A 83 -7.49 -0.77 6.23
C SER A 83 -7.63 0.34 5.19
N GLY A 84 -8.59 1.24 5.43
CA GLY A 84 -8.89 2.38 4.58
C GLY A 84 -10.14 3.11 5.04
N GLY A 85 -10.15 4.43 4.91
CA GLY A 85 -11.21 5.29 5.41
C GLY A 85 -12.32 5.57 4.42
N THR A 86 -12.95 6.73 4.62
CA THR A 86 -14.08 7.16 3.81
C THR A 86 -13.64 8.16 2.75
N ASP A 87 -13.92 7.85 1.50
CA ASP A 87 -13.65 8.72 0.36
C ASP A 87 -14.61 9.94 0.33
N GLY A 88 -14.25 10.95 -0.45
CA GLY A 88 -15.08 12.16 -0.61
C GLY A 88 -16.46 11.92 -1.24
N ASP A 89 -16.71 10.75 -1.82
CA ASP A 89 -18.02 10.33 -2.34
C ASP A 89 -18.87 9.58 -1.30
N GLY A 90 -18.36 9.44 -0.07
CA GLY A 90 -19.03 8.75 1.04
C GLY A 90 -18.84 7.25 1.07
N SER A 91 -18.12 6.64 0.11
CA SER A 91 -17.78 5.22 0.13
C SER A 91 -16.63 4.95 1.11
N ASN A 92 -16.73 3.83 1.86
CA ASN A 92 -15.65 3.42 2.77
C ASN A 92 -14.78 2.34 2.12
N GLU A 93 -13.47 2.58 2.10
CA GLU A 93 -12.50 1.69 1.45
C GLU A 93 -12.43 0.31 2.13
N ALA A 94 -12.35 0.27 3.47
CA ALA A 94 -12.22 -0.99 4.21
C ALA A 94 -13.48 -1.85 4.07
N GLU A 95 -14.67 -1.24 4.10
CA GLU A 95 -15.94 -1.94 3.89
C GLU A 95 -16.05 -2.48 2.47
N ALA A 96 -15.74 -1.66 1.47
CA ALA A 96 -15.75 -2.07 0.07
C ALA A 96 -14.74 -3.20 -0.19
N MET A 97 -13.54 -3.12 0.39
CA MET A 97 -12.53 -4.20 0.29
C MET A 97 -13.01 -5.49 0.95
N ARG A 98 -13.65 -5.42 2.12
CA ARG A 98 -14.26 -6.60 2.77
C ARG A 98 -15.28 -7.27 1.87
N ASP A 99 -16.21 -6.49 1.32
CA ASP A 99 -17.28 -7.01 0.48
C ASP A 99 -16.74 -7.66 -0.81
N MET A 100 -15.72 -7.05 -1.40
CA MET A 100 -14.97 -7.65 -2.52
C MET A 100 -14.31 -8.97 -2.12
N ALA A 101 -13.60 -9.02 -0.97
CA ALA A 101 -12.92 -10.23 -0.52
C ALA A 101 -13.90 -11.37 -0.21
N VAL A 102 -15.06 -11.07 0.38
CA VAL A 102 -16.15 -12.04 0.60
C VAL A 102 -16.65 -12.59 -0.73
N SER A 103 -16.86 -11.73 -1.73
CA SER A 103 -17.27 -12.16 -3.08
C SER A 103 -16.23 -13.06 -3.77
N MET A 104 -14.96 -12.97 -3.36
CA MET A 104 -13.85 -13.80 -3.83
C MET A 104 -13.62 -15.07 -3.00
N GLY A 105 -14.55 -15.39 -2.06
CA GLY A 105 -14.56 -16.62 -1.30
C GLY A 105 -13.77 -16.58 0.02
N VAL A 106 -13.41 -15.39 0.53
CA VAL A 106 -12.85 -15.26 1.88
C VAL A 106 -14.00 -15.20 2.89
N PRO A 107 -14.06 -16.09 3.91
CA PRO A 107 -15.10 -16.04 4.93
C PRO A 107 -15.10 -14.71 5.70
N ALA A 108 -16.27 -14.15 5.98
CA ALA A 108 -16.40 -12.85 6.63
C ALA A 108 -15.77 -12.81 8.04
N ASP A 109 -15.81 -13.93 8.77
CA ASP A 109 -15.16 -14.08 10.08
C ASP A 109 -13.63 -14.09 10.04
N LYS A 110 -13.04 -14.22 8.85
CA LYS A 110 -11.59 -14.12 8.59
C LYS A 110 -11.14 -12.73 8.13
N ILE A 111 -12.07 -11.76 8.11
CA ILE A 111 -11.78 -10.40 7.65
C ILE A 111 -12.02 -9.41 8.79
N ARG A 112 -10.96 -8.73 9.20
CA ARG A 112 -11.03 -7.55 10.07
C ARG A 112 -11.07 -6.28 9.21
N ILE A 113 -11.66 -5.21 9.71
CA ILE A 113 -11.65 -3.90 9.03
C ILE A 113 -11.14 -2.81 9.96
N GLU A 114 -10.40 -1.87 9.38
CA GLU A 114 -10.02 -0.59 9.96
C GLU A 114 -10.59 0.52 9.05
N PRO A 115 -11.75 1.12 9.37
CA PRO A 115 -12.52 1.96 8.44
C PRO A 115 -12.31 3.48 8.65
N ARG A 116 -11.32 3.93 9.44
CA ARG A 116 -11.21 5.34 9.87
C ARG A 116 -10.03 6.09 9.28
N SER A 117 -9.07 5.39 8.71
CA SER A 117 -7.80 5.98 8.28
C SER A 117 -7.96 6.85 7.03
N GLU A 118 -7.40 8.07 7.05
CA GLU A 118 -7.37 9.03 5.93
C GLU A 118 -5.98 9.13 5.28
N SER A 119 -5.01 8.38 5.77
CA SER A 119 -3.63 8.41 5.30
C SER A 119 -2.93 7.07 5.53
N THR A 120 -1.83 6.83 4.79
CA THR A 120 -1.02 5.61 5.00
C THR A 120 -0.47 5.52 6.43
N TYR A 121 -0.14 6.66 7.06
CA TYR A 121 0.25 6.69 8.47
C TYR A 121 -0.86 6.13 9.35
N GLU A 122 -2.08 6.60 9.16
CA GLU A 122 -3.24 6.15 9.94
C GLU A 122 -3.63 4.72 9.62
N ASN A 123 -3.55 4.29 8.35
CA ASN A 123 -3.72 2.87 8.00
C ASN A 123 -2.84 1.98 8.88
N ILE A 124 -1.57 2.31 9.00
CA ILE A 124 -0.62 1.54 9.79
C ILE A 124 -0.87 1.71 11.29
N ALA A 125 -1.04 2.95 11.77
CA ALA A 125 -1.23 3.24 13.20
C ALA A 125 -2.54 2.64 13.74
N PHE A 126 -3.65 2.80 13.01
CA PHE A 126 -4.96 2.32 13.44
C PHE A 126 -5.14 0.81 13.27
N SER A 127 -4.34 0.19 12.41
CA SER A 127 -4.27 -1.28 12.32
C SER A 127 -3.56 -1.92 13.51
N ALA A 128 -2.66 -1.21 14.20
CA ALA A 128 -1.85 -1.78 15.29
C ALA A 128 -2.68 -2.50 16.38
N PRO A 129 -3.76 -1.91 16.94
CA PRO A 129 -4.56 -2.59 17.96
C PRO A 129 -5.31 -3.82 17.42
N LEU A 130 -5.55 -3.91 16.11
CA LEU A 130 -6.22 -5.04 15.45
C LEU A 130 -5.25 -6.19 15.13
N LEU A 131 -3.96 -6.00 15.38
CA LEU A 131 -2.87 -6.96 15.13
C LEU A 131 -2.27 -7.53 16.41
N HIS A 132 -2.96 -7.38 17.56
CA HIS A 132 -2.42 -7.77 18.88
C HIS A 132 -2.11 -9.28 18.97
N ASP A 133 -2.84 -10.11 18.24
CA ASP A 133 -2.73 -11.57 18.18
C ASP A 133 -1.93 -12.09 16.96
N ALA A 134 -1.31 -11.20 16.18
CA ALA A 134 -0.54 -11.54 14.99
C ALA A 134 0.94 -11.19 15.17
N GLU A 135 1.86 -12.09 14.85
CA GLU A 135 3.30 -11.87 14.85
C GLU A 135 3.86 -11.77 13.43
N GLN A 136 3.33 -12.59 12.52
CA GLN A 136 3.74 -12.65 11.12
C GLN A 136 2.72 -11.93 10.24
N ILE A 137 3.11 -10.85 9.61
CA ILE A 137 2.23 -9.98 8.82
C ILE A 137 2.70 -9.95 7.37
N ILE A 138 1.77 -10.06 6.42
CA ILE A 138 2.01 -9.71 5.02
C ILE A 138 1.33 -8.36 4.76
N LEU A 139 2.12 -7.36 4.36
CA LEU A 139 1.62 -6.04 3.98
C LEU A 139 1.38 -5.99 2.48
N VAL A 140 0.14 -5.77 2.06
CA VAL A 140 -0.30 -5.80 0.65
C VAL A 140 -0.63 -4.40 0.18
N SER A 141 0.01 -3.96 -0.91
CA SER A 141 -0.25 -2.68 -1.57
C SER A 141 0.35 -2.64 -2.99
N ASP A 142 0.19 -1.50 -3.69
CA ASP A 142 0.92 -1.26 -4.95
C ASP A 142 2.43 -1.27 -4.68
N ALA A 143 3.22 -1.85 -5.58
CA ALA A 143 4.65 -2.07 -5.41
C ALA A 143 5.43 -0.80 -5.04
N PHE A 144 5.14 0.33 -5.70
CA PHE A 144 5.81 1.62 -5.43
C PHE A 144 5.47 2.22 -4.06
N HIS A 145 4.35 1.81 -3.46
CA HIS A 145 3.87 2.30 -2.16
C HIS A 145 4.44 1.48 -0.98
N LEU A 146 4.83 0.23 -1.21
CA LEU A 146 5.23 -0.71 -0.15
C LEU A 146 6.42 -0.23 0.67
N ALA A 147 7.41 0.44 0.07
CA ALA A 147 8.58 0.91 0.80
C ALA A 147 8.22 1.92 1.92
N ARG A 148 7.29 2.86 1.66
CA ARG A 148 6.82 3.82 2.66
C ARG A 148 5.93 3.14 3.71
N ALA A 149 5.07 2.24 3.28
CA ALA A 149 4.21 1.49 4.18
C ALA A 149 5.04 0.60 5.13
N GLU A 150 6.09 -0.08 4.65
CA GLU A 150 7.04 -0.85 5.46
C GLU A 150 7.76 0.04 6.49
N TRP A 151 8.23 1.22 6.05
CA TRP A 151 8.93 2.16 6.92
C TRP A 151 8.03 2.63 8.09
N LEU A 152 6.74 2.85 7.84
CA LEU A 152 5.75 3.14 8.87
C LEU A 152 5.45 1.92 9.74
N ALA A 153 5.26 0.75 9.13
CA ALA A 153 4.98 -0.49 9.84
C ALA A 153 6.07 -0.82 10.88
N LYS A 154 7.35 -0.70 10.52
CA LYS A 154 8.47 -0.90 11.46
C LYS A 154 8.43 0.02 12.69
N ARG A 155 7.77 1.17 12.62
CA ARG A 155 7.61 2.10 13.74
C ARG A 155 6.41 1.80 14.61
N HIS A 156 5.30 1.40 14.00
CA HIS A 156 4.05 1.15 14.70
C HIS A 156 3.86 -0.30 15.12
N TRP A 157 4.59 -1.22 14.49
CA TRP A 157 4.55 -2.66 14.74
C TRP A 157 5.97 -3.19 14.99
N PRO A 158 6.72 -2.64 15.99
CA PRO A 158 8.15 -2.95 16.17
C PRO A 158 8.41 -4.42 16.49
N ASP A 159 7.45 -5.09 17.12
CA ASP A 159 7.55 -6.50 17.54
C ASP A 159 6.99 -7.48 16.49
N LYS A 160 6.62 -6.99 15.31
CA LYS A 160 6.03 -7.80 14.24
C LYS A 160 7.03 -8.07 13.12
N THR A 161 6.98 -9.27 12.56
CA THR A 161 7.70 -9.59 11.32
C THR A 161 6.83 -9.20 10.13
N VAL A 162 7.26 -8.22 9.34
CA VAL A 162 6.49 -7.72 8.20
C VAL A 162 7.15 -8.15 6.90
N ARG A 163 6.41 -8.87 6.06
CA ARG A 163 6.76 -9.21 4.69
C ARG A 163 5.91 -8.37 3.73
N LEU A 164 6.47 -8.04 2.57
CA LEU A 164 5.80 -7.22 1.56
C LEU A 164 5.24 -8.11 0.46
N HIS A 165 4.04 -7.77 -0.01
CA HIS A 165 3.43 -8.41 -1.17
C HIS A 165 2.84 -7.34 -2.09
N ALA A 166 3.41 -7.23 -3.28
CA ALA A 166 2.92 -6.30 -4.29
C ALA A 166 1.62 -6.82 -4.90
N SER A 167 0.60 -5.96 -5.00
CA SER A 167 -0.58 -6.23 -5.80
C SER A 167 -0.22 -6.28 -7.29
N GLY A 168 -1.02 -6.97 -8.08
CA GLY A 168 -0.84 -7.02 -9.53
C GLY A 168 -0.98 -5.64 -10.19
N SER A 169 -0.57 -5.54 -11.45
CA SER A 169 -0.74 -4.31 -12.24
C SER A 169 -2.23 -3.99 -12.40
N CYS A 170 -2.58 -2.72 -12.19
CA CYS A 170 -3.94 -2.23 -12.35
C CYS A 170 -4.17 -1.46 -13.67
N GLY A 171 -3.35 -1.74 -14.69
CA GLY A 171 -3.53 -1.20 -16.04
C GLY A 171 -3.16 0.28 -16.20
N ASP A 172 -2.19 0.77 -15.43
CA ASP A 172 -1.75 2.15 -15.57
C ASP A 172 -0.99 2.39 -16.87
N SER A 173 -1.36 3.45 -17.58
CA SER A 173 -0.49 4.00 -18.63
C SER A 173 0.79 4.62 -18.03
N THR A 174 1.87 4.67 -18.81
CA THR A 174 3.15 5.28 -18.36
C THR A 174 2.99 6.68 -17.75
N PRO A 175 2.22 7.62 -18.32
CA PRO A 175 2.00 8.93 -17.68
C PRO A 175 1.29 8.83 -16.33
N ASN A 176 0.30 7.94 -16.18
CA ASN A 176 -0.40 7.73 -14.93
C ASN A 176 0.53 7.13 -13.86
N TYR A 177 1.37 6.18 -14.25
CA TYR A 177 2.38 5.59 -13.36
C TYR A 177 3.38 6.64 -12.87
N LEU A 178 3.96 7.44 -13.76
CA LEU A 178 4.87 8.53 -13.39
C LEU A 178 4.22 9.55 -12.44
N ARG A 179 2.94 9.88 -12.66
CA ARG A 179 2.18 10.74 -11.75
C ARG A 179 2.02 10.10 -10.35
N LYS A 180 1.77 8.79 -10.28
CA LYS A 180 1.70 8.06 -9.00
C LYS A 180 3.05 8.09 -8.28
N LEU A 181 4.16 7.83 -8.97
CA LEU A 181 5.50 7.93 -8.39
C LEU A 181 5.80 9.35 -7.88
N SER A 182 5.42 10.40 -8.63
CA SER A 182 5.60 11.79 -8.21
C SER A 182 4.81 12.11 -6.94
N ARG A 183 3.56 11.64 -6.84
CA ARG A 183 2.75 11.77 -5.61
C ARG A 183 3.38 11.01 -4.44
N GLU A 184 3.97 9.85 -4.69
CA GLU A 184 4.64 9.07 -3.66
C GLU A 184 5.90 9.77 -3.12
N ILE A 185 6.69 10.46 -3.98
CA ILE A 185 7.81 11.31 -3.53
C ILE A 185 7.29 12.39 -2.55
N LEU A 186 6.22 13.09 -2.91
CA LEU A 186 5.63 14.12 -2.04
C LEU A 186 5.08 13.51 -0.74
N ALA A 187 4.48 12.33 -0.80
CA ALA A 187 4.01 11.61 0.37
C ALA A 187 5.16 11.20 1.31
N TRP A 188 6.31 10.78 0.76
CA TRP A 188 7.52 10.52 1.54
C TRP A 188 8.01 11.77 2.26
N LEU A 189 8.08 12.91 1.56
CA LEU A 189 8.50 14.17 2.17
C LEU A 189 7.57 14.59 3.31
N LYS A 190 6.24 14.51 3.08
CA LYS A 190 5.24 14.77 4.11
C LYS A 190 5.41 13.84 5.32
N THR A 191 5.54 12.54 5.06
CA THR A 191 5.68 11.52 6.11
C THR A 191 6.95 11.76 6.93
N ALA A 192 8.09 12.02 6.28
CA ALA A 192 9.35 12.29 6.95
C ALA A 192 9.34 13.61 7.75
N ALA A 193 8.56 14.61 7.33
CA ALA A 193 8.45 15.88 8.04
C ALA A 193 7.55 15.79 9.29
N LEU A 194 6.44 15.03 9.21
CA LEU A 194 5.40 15.00 10.25
C LEU A 194 5.54 13.84 11.24
N HIS A 195 6.25 12.76 10.84
CA HIS A 195 6.28 11.50 11.61
C HIS A 195 7.72 11.00 11.83
N ARG A 196 8.62 11.93 12.18
CA ARG A 196 10.02 11.65 12.58
C ARG A 196 10.14 10.92 13.90
#